data_60b7b462912ed4ba678ed3df6a63bb04
#
_entry.id   60b7b462912ed4ba678ed3df6a63bb04
#
_cell.length_a   1.000
_cell.length_b   1.000
_cell.length_c   1.000
_cell.angle_alpha   90.00
_cell.angle_beta   90.00
_cell.angle_gamma   90.00
#
_symmetry.space_group_name_H-M   'P 1'
#
loop_
_entity.id
_entity.type
_entity.pdbx_description
1 polymer ?
#
loop_
_entity_poly.entity_id
_entity_poly.type
_entity_poly.pdbx_seq_one_letter_code
_entity_poly.pdbx_strand_id
1 'polypeptide(L)'
;MTQRTENLLGVLALLITDEMNAQPAVEALAGPTARAMLNAVGQYPDSSIEVLREAVDLSHPAAVRAVAGLVEAGLVEKRTGSDKRAVALALTVAGKREAKRLQTARDRMLQRVVGRLDDSEREVLESLLIKILWNETRDPAHAMQLCRLCDDGPCLKAGCPVECREQGLPMPERSHS
;
A
#
# COMPACT_ATOMS: atom_id res chain seq x y z
N MET A 1 23.61 8.34 20.79
CA MET A 1 22.26 7.81 20.46
C MET A 1 22.38 6.30 20.52
N THR A 2 21.48 5.64 21.18
CA THR A 2 21.60 4.19 21.42
C THR A 2 20.99 3.45 20.23
N GLN A 3 21.74 2.57 19.59
CA GLN A 3 21.33 1.62 18.53
C GLN A 3 20.05 0.80 18.87
N ARG A 4 19.50 1.05 20.06
CA ARG A 4 18.32 0.34 20.57
C ARG A 4 17.04 0.74 19.82
N THR A 5 16.84 2.02 19.49
CA THR A 5 15.66 2.49 18.77
C THR A 5 15.58 1.87 17.37
N GLU A 6 16.70 1.86 16.66
CA GLU A 6 16.83 1.27 15.33
C GLU A 6 16.55 -0.24 15.37
N ASN A 7 17.09 -0.95 16.39
CA ASN A 7 16.81 -2.37 16.56
C ASN A 7 15.32 -2.65 16.86
N LEU A 8 14.69 -1.86 17.73
CA LEU A 8 13.26 -2.02 18.04
C LEU A 8 12.39 -1.74 16.81
N LEU A 9 12.72 -0.71 16.03
CA LEU A 9 12.03 -0.43 14.77
C LEU A 9 12.17 -1.59 13.79
N GLY A 10 13.38 -2.14 13.64
CA GLY A 10 13.64 -3.31 12.78
C GLY A 10 12.84 -4.54 13.21
N VAL A 11 12.78 -4.85 14.51
CA VAL A 11 11.98 -5.97 15.04
C VAL A 11 10.48 -5.74 14.79
N LEU A 12 9.99 -4.53 14.99
CA LEU A 12 8.59 -4.19 14.72
C LEU A 12 8.26 -4.33 13.22
N ALA A 13 9.14 -3.88 12.35
CA ALA A 13 8.96 -4.01 10.90
C ALA A 13 8.90 -5.48 10.46
N LEU A 14 9.75 -6.35 11.02
CA LEU A 14 9.69 -7.79 10.76
C LEU A 14 8.39 -8.41 11.25
N LEU A 15 7.97 -8.12 12.49
CA LEU A 15 6.71 -8.59 13.04
C LEU A 15 5.51 -8.24 12.13
N ILE A 16 5.42 -6.97 11.71
CA ILE A 16 4.34 -6.50 10.85
C ILE A 16 4.39 -7.21 9.49
N THR A 17 5.59 -7.34 8.90
CA THR A 17 5.78 -7.97 7.59
C THR A 17 5.40 -9.44 7.62
N ASP A 18 5.85 -10.18 8.63
CA ASP A 18 5.56 -11.61 8.79
C ASP A 18 4.06 -11.85 8.98
N GLU A 19 3.39 -11.06 9.82
CA GLU A 19 1.94 -11.18 10.01
C GLU A 19 1.14 -10.80 8.76
N MET A 20 1.58 -9.81 8.00
CA MET A 20 0.95 -9.47 6.71
C MET A 20 1.10 -10.62 5.71
N ASN A 21 2.26 -11.28 5.66
CA ASN A 21 2.52 -12.40 4.75
C ASN A 21 1.77 -13.68 5.17
N ALA A 22 1.61 -13.90 6.47
CA ALA A 22 0.90 -15.07 7.02
C ALA A 22 -0.63 -15.02 6.84
N GLN A 23 -1.20 -13.88 6.42
CA GLN A 23 -2.65 -13.76 6.22
C GLN A 23 -3.15 -14.74 5.16
N PRO A 24 -4.23 -15.50 5.44
CA PRO A 24 -4.85 -16.38 4.46
C PRO A 24 -5.22 -15.59 3.19
N ALA A 25 -4.94 -16.16 2.04
CA ALA A 25 -5.29 -15.58 0.75
C ALA A 25 -5.60 -16.71 -0.24
N VAL A 26 -6.31 -16.37 -1.32
CA VAL A 26 -6.43 -17.29 -2.45
C VAL A 26 -5.04 -17.52 -3.07
N GLU A 27 -4.85 -18.65 -3.73
CA GLU A 27 -3.54 -19.08 -4.26
C GLU A 27 -2.87 -17.98 -5.11
N ALA A 28 -3.64 -17.30 -5.96
CA ALA A 28 -3.15 -16.20 -6.78
C ALA A 28 -2.57 -15.00 -5.98
N LEU A 29 -2.86 -14.92 -4.68
CA LEU A 29 -2.41 -13.87 -3.76
C LEU A 29 -1.49 -14.43 -2.66
N ALA A 30 -0.90 -15.59 -2.85
CA ALA A 30 -0.02 -16.22 -1.86
C ALA A 30 1.24 -15.35 -1.60
N GLY A 31 1.73 -14.63 -2.59
CA GLY A 31 2.92 -13.78 -2.47
C GLY A 31 2.62 -12.30 -2.25
N PRO A 32 3.54 -11.55 -1.60
CA PRO A 32 3.39 -10.12 -1.33
C PRO A 32 3.27 -9.29 -2.62
N THR A 33 3.95 -9.67 -3.69
CA THR A 33 3.92 -9.00 -5.00
C THR A 33 2.52 -9.01 -5.61
N ALA A 34 1.83 -10.16 -5.59
CA ALA A 34 0.48 -10.26 -6.14
C ALA A 34 -0.53 -9.46 -5.31
N ARG A 35 -0.38 -9.41 -3.99
CA ARG A 35 -1.20 -8.57 -3.09
C ARG A 35 -0.98 -7.08 -3.38
N ALA A 36 0.28 -6.66 -3.53
CA ALA A 36 0.60 -5.28 -3.88
C ALA A 36 0.05 -4.92 -5.26
N MET A 37 0.17 -5.80 -6.26
CA MET A 37 -0.39 -5.59 -7.60
C MET A 37 -1.93 -5.49 -7.55
N LEU A 38 -2.62 -6.36 -6.81
CA LEU A 38 -4.08 -6.27 -6.65
C LEU A 38 -4.50 -4.93 -6.03
N ASN A 39 -3.78 -4.49 -4.98
CA ASN A 39 -4.04 -3.21 -4.33
C ASN A 39 -3.77 -2.03 -5.28
N ALA A 40 -2.67 -2.05 -6.03
CA ALA A 40 -2.33 -1.02 -7.02
C ALA A 40 -3.41 -0.89 -8.12
N VAL A 41 -3.95 -2.00 -8.63
CA VAL A 41 -5.09 -1.96 -9.57
C VAL A 41 -6.33 -1.31 -8.95
N GLY A 42 -6.51 -1.44 -7.65
CA GLY A 42 -7.60 -0.80 -6.91
C GLY A 42 -7.38 0.69 -6.67
N GLN A 43 -6.15 1.10 -6.34
CA GLN A 43 -5.77 2.50 -6.10
C GLN A 43 -5.69 3.31 -7.41
N TYR A 44 -5.23 2.69 -8.50
CA TYR A 44 -5.06 3.30 -9.81
C TYR A 44 -5.96 2.62 -10.86
N PRO A 45 -7.31 2.77 -10.75
CA PRO A 45 -8.22 2.11 -11.66
C PRO A 45 -8.03 2.59 -13.09
N ASP A 46 -8.22 1.67 -14.04
CA ASP A 46 -8.08 1.92 -15.47
C ASP A 46 -6.68 2.37 -15.91
N SER A 47 -5.66 2.11 -15.09
CA SER A 47 -4.26 2.39 -15.41
C SER A 47 -3.63 1.29 -16.28
N SER A 48 -2.58 1.67 -17.00
CA SER A 48 -1.75 0.75 -17.78
C SER A 48 -0.84 -0.08 -16.86
N ILE A 49 -0.32 -1.17 -17.41
CA ILE A 49 0.66 -2.01 -16.72
C ILE A 49 1.95 -1.23 -16.35
N GLU A 50 2.30 -0.20 -17.13
CA GLU A 50 3.49 0.62 -16.85
C GLU A 50 3.34 1.42 -15.56
N VAL A 51 2.19 2.06 -15.33
CA VAL A 51 1.90 2.75 -14.08
C VAL A 51 1.91 1.78 -12.90
N LEU A 52 1.25 0.64 -13.06
CA LEU A 52 1.12 -0.34 -11.98
C LEU A 52 2.45 -0.99 -11.61
N ARG A 53 3.35 -1.26 -12.58
CA ARG A 53 4.67 -1.82 -12.26
C ARG A 53 5.55 -0.84 -11.47
N GLU A 54 5.43 0.47 -11.75
CA GLU A 54 6.13 1.51 -10.98
C GLU A 54 5.62 1.58 -9.55
N ALA A 55 4.30 1.50 -9.35
CA ALA A 55 3.67 1.51 -8.03
C ALA A 55 4.13 0.34 -7.13
N VAL A 56 4.50 -0.80 -7.72
CA VAL A 56 4.92 -1.99 -6.96
C VAL A 56 6.41 -2.32 -7.10
N ASP A 57 7.18 -1.45 -7.75
CA ASP A 57 8.62 -1.62 -7.99
C ASP A 57 8.96 -2.95 -8.69
N LEU A 58 8.34 -3.19 -9.85
CA LEU A 58 8.55 -4.41 -10.61
C LEU A 58 9.16 -4.13 -11.99
N SER A 59 9.97 -5.09 -12.46
CA SER A 59 10.34 -5.15 -13.87
C SER A 59 9.09 -5.45 -14.73
N HIS A 60 9.07 -4.99 -15.97
CA HIS A 60 7.94 -5.25 -16.88
C HIS A 60 7.57 -6.75 -16.98
N PRO A 61 8.52 -7.70 -17.15
CA PRO A 61 8.16 -9.12 -17.19
C PRO A 61 7.56 -9.64 -15.88
N ALA A 62 7.99 -9.11 -14.72
CA ALA A 62 7.44 -9.50 -13.43
C ALA A 62 6.00 -8.97 -13.25
N ALA A 63 5.74 -7.74 -13.65
CA ALA A 63 4.40 -7.16 -13.63
C ALA A 63 3.43 -7.90 -14.56
N VAL A 64 3.89 -8.25 -15.78
CA VAL A 64 3.08 -9.05 -16.72
C VAL A 64 2.68 -10.39 -16.11
N ARG A 65 3.60 -11.10 -15.45
CA ARG A 65 3.29 -12.37 -14.79
C ARG A 65 2.32 -12.19 -13.62
N ALA A 66 2.53 -11.16 -12.80
CA ALA A 66 1.64 -10.87 -11.67
C ALA A 66 0.21 -10.55 -12.15
N VAL A 67 0.07 -9.69 -13.16
CA VAL A 67 -1.23 -9.37 -13.77
C VAL A 67 -1.87 -10.58 -14.41
N ALA A 68 -1.11 -11.40 -15.13
CA ALA A 68 -1.64 -12.62 -15.78
C ALA A 68 -2.25 -13.58 -14.74
N GLY A 69 -1.55 -13.83 -13.62
CA GLY A 69 -2.09 -14.66 -12.54
C GLY A 69 -3.36 -14.08 -11.90
N LEU A 70 -3.45 -12.75 -11.74
CA LEU A 70 -4.66 -12.10 -11.21
C LEU A 70 -5.83 -12.15 -12.22
N VAL A 71 -5.56 -12.06 -13.51
CA VAL A 71 -6.58 -12.22 -14.58
C VAL A 71 -7.07 -13.65 -14.64
N GLU A 72 -6.17 -14.64 -14.59
CA GLU A 72 -6.50 -16.06 -14.57
C GLU A 72 -7.38 -16.43 -13.35
N ALA A 73 -7.07 -15.83 -12.20
CA ALA A 73 -7.88 -15.98 -10.98
C ALA A 73 -9.21 -15.20 -11.00
N GLY A 74 -9.51 -14.46 -12.07
CA GLY A 74 -10.73 -13.66 -12.20
C GLY A 74 -10.80 -12.45 -11.24
N LEU A 75 -9.66 -11.99 -10.71
CA LEU A 75 -9.60 -10.85 -9.80
C LEU A 75 -9.39 -9.51 -10.53
N VAL A 76 -8.74 -9.56 -11.68
CA VAL A 76 -8.46 -8.40 -12.55
C VAL A 76 -9.01 -8.67 -13.95
N GLU A 77 -9.52 -7.66 -14.58
CA GLU A 77 -9.94 -7.70 -15.98
C GLU A 77 -9.21 -6.66 -16.82
N LYS A 78 -9.02 -6.97 -18.11
CA LYS A 78 -8.47 -6.06 -19.10
C LYS A 78 -9.62 -5.29 -19.74
N ARG A 79 -9.48 -3.97 -19.82
CA ARG A 79 -10.42 -3.06 -20.48
C ARG A 79 -9.73 -2.29 -21.61
N THR A 80 -10.50 -1.73 -22.50
CA THR A 80 -10.00 -0.74 -23.45
C THR A 80 -9.71 0.53 -22.69
N GLY A 81 -8.45 1.02 -22.74
CA GLY A 81 -8.07 2.27 -22.11
C GLY A 81 -8.66 3.51 -22.82
N SER A 82 -8.38 4.67 -22.28
CA SER A 82 -8.79 5.97 -22.86
C SER A 82 -8.23 6.17 -24.27
N ASP A 83 -7.02 5.69 -24.56
CA ASP A 83 -6.54 5.44 -25.92
C ASP A 83 -6.96 4.02 -26.29
N LYS A 84 -7.71 3.86 -27.40
CA LYS A 84 -8.21 2.58 -27.92
C LYS A 84 -7.11 1.52 -28.15
N ARG A 85 -5.84 1.92 -28.20
CA ARG A 85 -4.68 1.04 -28.31
C ARG A 85 -4.07 0.62 -26.97
N ALA A 86 -4.43 1.30 -25.88
CA ALA A 86 -3.93 1.01 -24.54
C ALA A 86 -4.82 -0.01 -23.81
N VAL A 87 -4.21 -0.97 -23.15
CA VAL A 87 -4.90 -1.89 -22.25
C VAL A 87 -4.91 -1.29 -20.85
N ALA A 88 -6.09 -1.06 -20.34
CA ALA A 88 -6.34 -0.65 -18.95
C ALA A 88 -6.67 -1.87 -18.10
N LEU A 89 -6.33 -1.81 -16.80
CA LEU A 89 -6.55 -2.88 -15.84
C LEU A 89 -7.54 -2.39 -14.76
N ALA A 90 -8.49 -3.24 -14.42
CA ALA A 90 -9.48 -2.92 -13.40
C ALA A 90 -9.79 -4.15 -12.53
N LEU A 91 -10.18 -3.90 -11.27
CA LEU A 91 -10.66 -4.97 -10.40
C LEU A 91 -12.05 -5.45 -10.86
N THR A 92 -12.21 -6.76 -10.94
CA THR A 92 -13.54 -7.39 -11.03
C THR A 92 -14.31 -7.23 -9.71
N VAL A 93 -15.58 -7.63 -9.66
CA VAL A 93 -16.35 -7.69 -8.40
C VAL A 93 -15.67 -8.61 -7.39
N ALA A 94 -15.13 -9.76 -7.84
CA ALA A 94 -14.37 -10.68 -7.00
C ALA A 94 -13.04 -10.03 -6.52
N GLY A 95 -12.33 -9.33 -7.41
CA GLY A 95 -11.11 -8.60 -7.08
C GLY A 95 -11.34 -7.52 -6.01
N LYS A 96 -12.40 -6.71 -6.15
CA LYS A 96 -12.77 -5.69 -5.14
C LYS A 96 -13.05 -6.31 -3.78
N ARG A 97 -13.77 -7.44 -3.74
CA ARG A 97 -14.06 -8.14 -2.48
C ARG A 97 -12.79 -8.66 -1.83
N GLU A 98 -11.89 -9.25 -2.62
CA GLU A 98 -10.64 -9.80 -2.11
C GLU A 98 -9.66 -8.70 -1.66
N ALA A 99 -9.54 -7.60 -2.41
CA ALA A 99 -8.77 -6.44 -2.01
C ALA A 99 -9.28 -5.87 -0.67
N LYS A 100 -10.59 -5.69 -0.51
CA LYS A 100 -11.19 -5.23 0.75
C LYS A 100 -10.94 -6.20 1.90
N ARG A 101 -10.99 -7.51 1.65
CA ARG A 101 -10.69 -8.53 2.65
C ARG A 101 -9.24 -8.44 3.16
N LEU A 102 -8.28 -8.28 2.24
CA LEU A 102 -6.86 -8.12 2.59
C LEU A 102 -6.61 -6.81 3.35
N GLN A 103 -7.23 -5.71 2.92
CA GLN A 103 -7.14 -4.44 3.63
C GLN A 103 -7.72 -4.54 5.05
N THR A 104 -8.91 -5.11 5.20
CA THR A 104 -9.53 -5.30 6.52
C THR A 104 -8.66 -6.16 7.45
N ALA A 105 -8.03 -7.20 6.91
CA ALA A 105 -7.15 -8.07 7.71
C ALA A 105 -5.87 -7.32 8.14
N ARG A 106 -5.29 -6.52 7.23
CA ARG A 106 -4.16 -5.63 7.53
C ARG A 106 -4.53 -4.62 8.62
N ASP A 107 -5.66 -3.95 8.48
CA ASP A 107 -6.10 -2.91 9.42
C ASP A 107 -6.31 -3.49 10.81
N ARG A 108 -6.97 -4.65 10.93
CA ARG A 108 -7.15 -5.35 12.22
C ARG A 108 -5.81 -5.69 12.87
N MET A 109 -4.84 -6.14 12.10
CA MET A 109 -3.50 -6.46 12.60
C MET A 109 -2.79 -5.20 13.10
N LEU A 110 -2.79 -4.12 12.32
CA LEU A 110 -2.18 -2.85 12.70
C LEU A 110 -2.88 -2.23 13.93
N GLN A 111 -4.22 -2.23 13.97
CA GLN A 111 -5.00 -1.79 15.12
C GLN A 111 -4.65 -2.57 16.39
N ARG A 112 -4.42 -3.89 16.30
CA ARG A 112 -3.97 -4.70 17.45
C ARG A 112 -2.59 -4.28 17.93
N VAL A 113 -1.67 -3.94 17.03
CA VAL A 113 -0.31 -3.47 17.40
C VAL A 113 -0.38 -2.11 18.06
N VAL A 114 -1.05 -1.14 17.42
CA VAL A 114 -1.17 0.24 17.91
C VAL A 114 -2.12 0.33 19.10
N GLY A 115 -3.09 -0.58 19.21
CA GLY A 115 -4.07 -0.61 20.32
C GLY A 115 -3.49 -0.94 21.70
N ARG A 116 -2.18 -1.20 21.79
CA ARG A 116 -1.44 -1.32 23.06
C ARG A 116 -1.04 0.03 23.65
N LEU A 117 -1.14 1.09 22.85
CA LEU A 117 -0.82 2.46 23.22
C LEU A 117 -2.06 3.18 23.72
N ASP A 118 -1.90 4.07 24.68
CA ASP A 118 -2.95 5.02 25.05
C ASP A 118 -3.07 6.14 23.99
N ASP A 119 -4.04 7.03 24.14
CA ASP A 119 -4.32 8.04 23.12
C ASP A 119 -3.16 9.05 22.98
N SER A 120 -2.53 9.45 24.08
CA SER A 120 -1.38 10.36 24.04
C SER A 120 -0.14 9.72 23.38
N GLU A 121 0.09 8.44 23.64
CA GLU A 121 1.17 7.67 23.01
C GLU A 121 0.94 7.49 21.49
N ARG A 122 -0.32 7.29 21.07
CA ARG A 122 -0.69 7.21 19.65
C ARG A 122 -0.44 8.54 18.94
N GLU A 123 -0.80 9.66 19.54
CA GLU A 123 -0.54 10.99 19.01
C GLU A 123 0.96 11.25 18.81
N VAL A 124 1.78 10.83 19.77
CA VAL A 124 3.24 10.92 19.65
C VAL A 124 3.75 10.03 18.51
N LEU A 125 3.28 8.79 18.44
CA LEU A 125 3.65 7.84 17.38
C LEU A 125 3.26 8.38 16.00
N GLU A 126 2.03 8.90 15.83
CA GLU A 126 1.57 9.51 14.57
C GLU A 126 2.49 10.65 14.13
N SER A 127 2.82 11.56 15.04
CA SER A 127 3.72 12.68 14.75
C SER A 127 5.12 12.22 14.29
N LEU A 128 5.65 11.17 14.92
CA LEU A 128 6.95 10.60 14.55
C LEU A 128 6.89 9.90 13.19
N LEU A 129 5.83 9.15 12.92
CA LEU A 129 5.60 8.49 11.63
C LEU A 129 5.44 9.49 10.48
N ILE A 130 4.67 10.56 10.69
CA ILE A 130 4.53 11.67 9.74
C ILE A 130 5.92 12.22 9.38
N LYS A 131 6.73 12.55 10.38
CA LYS A 131 8.08 13.10 10.19
C LYS A 131 9.00 12.13 9.45
N ILE A 132 8.98 10.85 9.80
CA ILE A 132 9.82 9.83 9.15
C ILE A 132 9.40 9.67 7.69
N LEU A 133 8.12 9.42 7.42
CA LEU A 133 7.61 9.18 6.07
C LEU A 133 7.78 10.40 5.16
N TRP A 134 7.59 11.61 5.68
CA TRP A 134 7.88 12.84 4.95
C TRP A 134 9.32 12.91 4.47
N ASN A 135 10.29 12.60 5.35
CA ASN A 135 11.71 12.70 5.02
C ASN A 135 12.20 11.54 4.13
N GLU A 136 11.58 10.36 4.24
CA GLU A 136 11.93 9.20 3.42
C GLU A 136 11.34 9.28 2.00
N THR A 137 10.28 10.05 1.77
CA THR A 137 9.67 10.20 0.44
C THR A 137 10.58 11.01 -0.49
N ARG A 138 11.00 10.41 -1.61
CA ARG A 138 11.99 10.97 -2.55
C ARG A 138 11.35 11.60 -3.78
N ASP A 139 10.50 10.84 -4.44
CA ASP A 139 9.93 11.17 -5.75
C ASP A 139 8.54 10.48 -5.91
N PRO A 140 7.76 10.78 -6.96
CA PRO A 140 6.44 10.19 -7.16
C PRO A 140 6.44 8.66 -7.24
N ALA A 141 7.42 8.04 -7.91
CA ALA A 141 7.50 6.59 -8.01
C ALA A 141 7.74 5.96 -6.63
N HIS A 142 8.63 6.54 -5.83
CA HIS A 142 8.88 6.09 -4.45
C HIS A 142 7.64 6.28 -3.56
N ALA A 143 6.89 7.36 -3.72
CA ALA A 143 5.63 7.59 -2.99
C ALA A 143 4.62 6.47 -3.27
N MET A 144 4.42 6.09 -4.53
CA MET A 144 3.56 4.95 -4.90
C MET A 144 4.04 3.64 -4.26
N GLN A 145 5.36 3.38 -4.26
CA GLN A 145 5.97 2.18 -3.67
C GLN A 145 5.77 2.12 -2.16
N LEU A 146 5.92 3.23 -1.44
CA LEU A 146 5.66 3.31 0.00
C LEU A 146 4.20 2.98 0.31
N CYS A 147 3.28 3.49 -0.49
CA CYS A 147 1.84 3.34 -0.29
C CYS A 147 1.22 2.09 -0.95
N ARG A 148 2.02 1.22 -1.60
CA ARG A 148 1.54 0.06 -2.39
C ARG A 148 0.61 -0.92 -1.67
N LEU A 149 0.58 -0.93 -0.34
CA LEU A 149 -0.33 -1.75 0.48
C LEU A 149 -1.22 -0.90 1.40
N CYS A 150 -1.22 0.42 1.24
CA CYS A 150 -1.97 1.33 2.08
C CYS A 150 -3.48 1.28 1.76
N ASP A 151 -4.30 1.54 2.77
CA ASP A 151 -5.64 2.08 2.55
C ASP A 151 -5.49 3.61 2.49
N ASP A 152 -5.55 4.17 1.30
CA ASP A 152 -5.34 5.59 1.07
C ASP A 152 -6.49 6.47 1.60
N GLY A 153 -7.69 5.93 1.68
CA GLY A 153 -8.89 6.67 2.10
C GLY A 153 -8.75 7.43 3.43
N PRO A 154 -8.33 6.81 4.55
CA PRO A 154 -8.08 7.52 5.80
C PRO A 154 -6.92 8.51 5.72
N CYS A 155 -5.81 8.14 5.08
CA CYS A 155 -4.62 8.97 4.95
C CYS A 155 -4.89 10.24 4.15
N LEU A 156 -5.58 10.15 3.00
CA LEU A 156 -5.90 11.30 2.15
C LEU A 156 -6.78 12.34 2.88
N LYS A 157 -7.69 11.87 3.73
CA LYS A 157 -8.56 12.76 4.51
C LYS A 157 -7.82 13.54 5.60
N ALA A 158 -6.82 12.92 6.21
CA ALA A 158 -6.04 13.50 7.31
C ALA A 158 -4.81 14.30 6.83
N GLY A 159 -4.46 14.20 5.54
CA GLY A 159 -3.21 14.71 4.98
C GLY A 159 -2.12 13.63 5.01
N CYS A 160 -1.94 12.93 3.89
CA CYS A 160 -0.90 11.91 3.78
C CYS A 160 0.49 12.55 3.71
N PRO A 161 1.44 12.24 4.64
CA PRO A 161 2.77 12.82 4.60
C PRO A 161 3.55 12.47 3.31
N VAL A 162 3.32 11.29 2.76
CA VAL A 162 3.94 10.82 1.53
C VAL A 162 3.44 11.61 0.32
N GLU A 163 2.12 11.78 0.20
CA GLU A 163 1.49 12.54 -0.88
C GLU A 163 1.79 14.04 -0.78
N CYS A 164 1.67 14.62 0.43
CA CYS A 164 2.02 16.02 0.64
C CYS A 164 3.47 16.32 0.22
N ARG A 165 4.40 15.41 0.56
CA ARG A 165 5.80 15.55 0.17
C ARG A 165 6.00 15.47 -1.33
N GLU A 166 5.37 14.50 -1.98
CA GLU A 166 5.42 14.31 -3.43
C GLU A 166 4.89 15.54 -4.17
N GLN A 167 3.79 16.13 -3.69
CA GLN A 167 3.16 17.32 -4.29
C GLN A 167 3.85 18.64 -3.91
N GLY A 168 4.90 18.63 -3.09
CA GLY A 168 5.58 19.82 -2.61
C GLY A 168 4.73 20.67 -1.64
N LEU A 169 3.70 20.07 -1.05
CA LEU A 169 2.88 20.69 0.00
C LEU A 169 3.63 20.71 1.33
N PRO A 170 3.24 21.56 2.30
CA PRO A 170 3.83 21.53 3.64
C PRO A 170 3.59 20.17 4.33
N MET A 171 4.49 19.82 5.25
CA MET A 171 4.32 18.62 6.06
C MET A 171 2.99 18.70 6.83
N PRO A 172 2.11 17.69 6.74
CA PRO A 172 0.84 17.73 7.42
C PRO A 172 1.04 17.73 8.95
N GLU A 173 0.17 18.42 9.64
CA GLU A 173 0.04 18.27 11.08
C GLU A 173 -0.73 16.98 11.40
N ARG A 174 -0.60 16.48 12.65
CA ARG A 174 -1.40 15.35 13.11
C ARG A 174 -2.90 15.65 13.02
N SER A 175 -3.70 14.64 12.74
CA SER A 175 -5.16 14.78 12.80
C SER A 175 -5.61 15.05 14.24
N HIS A 176 -6.24 16.20 14.47
CA HIS A 176 -6.95 16.47 15.71
C HIS A 176 -8.29 15.71 15.65
N SER A 177 -8.42 14.65 16.43
CA SER A 177 -9.69 13.90 16.61
C SER A 177 -10.59 14.62 17.60
#